data_3313be9ef01bc448c02a0d2bbbdbd617
#
_entry.id   3313be9ef01bc448c02a0d2bbbdbd617
#
_cell.length_a   1.000
_cell.length_b   1.000
_cell.length_c   1.000
_cell.angle_alpha   90.00
_cell.angle_beta   90.00
_cell.angle_gamma   90.00
#
_symmetry.space_group_name_H-M   'P 1'
#
loop_
_entity.id
_entity.type
_entity.pdbx_description
1 polymer ?
#
loop_
_entity_poly.entity_id
_entity_poly.type
_entity_poly.pdbx_seq_one_letter_code
_entity_poly.pdbx_strand_id
1 'polypeptide(L)'
;VIAADGMWSPVRKFLGLSIDGYRGEWHAFRQYFENVSPRAASELIVWFEKDLLPGYAWSFPLEGNRANIGFGIQRGSKHYRVGDMKTLWPELLDRPHIRQALGPDARPERPHKAWPIPARVGRVPLTGPRTMFVGDAAAVTDPMTGEGIGQAILTGRLAAEALLADGEPCAQYRDDVRRELVADDRM
;
A
#
# COMPACT_ATOMS: atom_id res chain seq x y z
N VAL A 1 22.53 -8.39 -1.52
CA VAL A 1 21.27 -8.40 -2.30
C VAL A 1 20.31 -7.36 -1.73
N ILE A 2 19.63 -6.58 -2.60
CA ILE A 2 18.49 -5.75 -2.21
C ILE A 2 17.24 -6.46 -2.72
N ALA A 3 16.36 -6.88 -1.80
CA ALA A 3 15.09 -7.55 -2.10
C ALA A 3 13.95 -6.52 -2.14
N ALA A 4 13.57 -6.12 -3.35
CA ALA A 4 12.46 -5.20 -3.64
C ALA A 4 11.28 -5.95 -4.31
N ASP A 5 10.99 -7.14 -3.82
CA ASP A 5 10.13 -8.15 -4.44
C ASP A 5 8.72 -8.23 -3.84
N GLY A 6 8.35 -7.19 -3.07
CA GLY A 6 6.99 -6.92 -2.64
C GLY A 6 6.50 -7.76 -1.45
N MET A 7 5.21 -7.65 -1.16
CA MET A 7 4.54 -8.27 -0.02
C MET A 7 4.83 -9.77 0.15
N TRP A 8 4.88 -10.51 -0.92
CA TRP A 8 5.05 -11.98 -0.91
C TRP A 8 6.50 -12.44 -1.10
N SER A 9 7.46 -11.55 -0.98
CA SER A 9 8.90 -11.69 -1.18
C SER A 9 9.40 -13.15 -1.33
N PRO A 10 9.70 -13.61 -2.56
CA PRO A 10 10.34 -14.90 -2.79
C PRO A 10 11.70 -15.02 -2.10
N VAL A 11 12.45 -13.91 -2.04
CA VAL A 11 13.75 -13.88 -1.35
C VAL A 11 13.59 -14.15 0.14
N ARG A 12 12.58 -13.51 0.79
CA ARG A 12 12.28 -13.77 2.20
C ARG A 12 11.92 -15.21 2.45
N LYS A 13 11.10 -15.79 1.57
CA LYS A 13 10.71 -17.20 1.63
C LYS A 13 11.91 -18.14 1.47
N PHE A 14 12.77 -17.87 0.50
CA PHE A 14 13.99 -18.65 0.26
C PHE A 14 14.94 -18.65 1.47
N LEU A 15 15.04 -17.51 2.17
CA LEU A 15 15.87 -17.36 3.37
C LEU A 15 15.20 -17.91 4.67
N GLY A 16 14.01 -18.48 4.60
CA GLY A 16 13.27 -18.97 5.78
C GLY A 16 12.80 -17.86 6.73
N LEU A 17 12.67 -16.63 6.21
CA LEU A 17 12.28 -15.44 6.97
C LEU A 17 10.82 -15.03 6.74
N SER A 18 10.03 -15.86 6.08
CA SER A 18 8.59 -15.64 5.90
C SER A 18 7.85 -15.69 7.24
N ILE A 19 6.82 -14.87 7.34
CA ILE A 19 5.92 -14.88 8.50
C ILE A 19 4.68 -15.66 8.09
N ASP A 20 4.49 -16.83 8.68
CA ASP A 20 3.36 -17.71 8.38
C ASP A 20 2.03 -17.01 8.68
N GLY A 21 1.09 -17.12 7.72
CA GLY A 21 -0.23 -16.52 7.84
C GLY A 21 -0.31 -15.01 7.76
N TYR A 22 0.82 -14.32 7.60
CA TYR A 22 0.83 -12.86 7.48
C TYR A 22 0.18 -12.40 6.18
N ARG A 23 -0.80 -11.51 6.28
CA ARG A 23 -1.60 -11.00 5.15
C ARG A 23 -1.68 -9.48 5.10
N GLY A 24 -0.72 -8.77 5.71
CA GLY A 24 -0.71 -7.32 5.81
C GLY A 24 -1.71 -6.76 6.80
N GLU A 25 -1.51 -5.53 7.21
CA GLU A 25 -2.41 -4.75 8.09
C GLU A 25 -3.57 -4.14 7.32
N TRP A 26 -3.34 -3.83 6.04
CA TRP A 26 -4.33 -3.25 5.16
C TRP A 26 -4.67 -4.18 4.00
N HIS A 27 -5.81 -3.95 3.38
CA HIS A 27 -6.19 -4.60 2.13
C HIS A 27 -6.81 -3.56 1.21
N ALA A 28 -6.29 -3.45 0.00
CA ALA A 28 -6.75 -2.51 -1.00
C ALA A 28 -7.51 -3.22 -2.12
N PHE A 29 -8.50 -2.53 -2.64
CA PHE A 29 -9.28 -2.90 -3.82
C PHE A 29 -9.16 -1.76 -4.82
N ARG A 30 -8.76 -2.03 -6.07
CA ARG A 30 -8.63 -1.02 -7.09
C ARG A 30 -9.11 -1.48 -8.45
N GLN A 31 -9.57 -0.53 -9.26
CA GLN A 31 -10.00 -0.76 -10.63
C GLN A 31 -9.68 0.47 -11.48
N TYR A 32 -9.29 0.27 -12.73
CA TYR A 32 -9.14 1.35 -13.68
C TYR A 32 -10.48 1.63 -14.35
N PHE A 33 -10.77 2.90 -14.52
CA PHE A 33 -11.97 3.42 -15.18
C PHE A 33 -11.58 4.30 -16.34
N GLU A 34 -12.36 4.23 -17.41
CA GLU A 34 -12.30 5.10 -18.58
C GLU A 34 -13.55 5.98 -18.66
N ASN A 35 -13.47 7.03 -19.48
CA ASN A 35 -14.53 8.01 -19.68
C ASN A 35 -15.02 8.64 -18.37
N VAL A 36 -14.09 8.86 -17.45
CA VAL A 36 -14.40 9.56 -16.21
C VAL A 36 -14.65 11.06 -16.48
N SER A 37 -15.34 11.73 -15.56
CA SER A 37 -15.61 13.16 -15.65
C SER A 37 -14.32 13.98 -15.76
N PRO A 38 -14.37 15.22 -16.27
CA PRO A 38 -13.21 16.13 -16.27
C PRO A 38 -12.60 16.32 -14.87
N ARG A 39 -13.43 16.30 -13.84
CA ARG A 39 -12.98 16.37 -12.45
C ARG A 39 -12.13 15.16 -12.06
N ALA A 40 -12.65 13.94 -12.25
CA ALA A 40 -11.92 12.72 -11.92
C ALA A 40 -10.69 12.50 -12.81
N ALA A 41 -10.66 13.09 -14.02
CA ALA A 41 -9.52 13.05 -14.93
C ALA A 41 -8.40 14.03 -14.57
N SER A 42 -8.66 15.02 -13.68
CA SER A 42 -7.69 16.07 -13.36
C SER A 42 -7.39 16.23 -11.87
N GLU A 43 -8.29 15.79 -10.99
CA GLU A 43 -8.16 15.94 -9.54
C GLU A 43 -7.82 14.60 -8.87
N LEU A 44 -6.89 14.64 -7.91
CA LEU A 44 -6.71 13.58 -6.93
C LEU A 44 -7.81 13.75 -5.88
N ILE A 45 -8.69 12.77 -5.77
CA ILE A 45 -9.82 12.81 -4.85
C ILE A 45 -9.70 11.68 -3.84
N VAL A 46 -9.87 12.00 -2.55
CA VAL A 46 -9.92 11.02 -1.45
C VAL A 46 -11.21 11.25 -0.67
N TRP A 47 -11.93 10.15 -0.39
CA TRP A 47 -13.13 10.16 0.42
C TRP A 47 -12.91 9.39 1.72
N PHE A 48 -13.03 10.09 2.84
CA PHE A 48 -13.02 9.52 4.18
C PHE A 48 -14.46 9.21 4.60
N GLU A 49 -14.92 8.03 4.22
CA GLU A 49 -16.27 7.56 4.53
C GLU A 49 -16.33 7.07 5.98
N LYS A 50 -17.35 7.48 6.73
CA LYS A 50 -17.48 7.15 8.16
C LYS A 50 -17.41 5.64 8.44
N ASP A 51 -17.97 4.84 7.56
CA ASP A 51 -18.01 3.38 7.66
C ASP A 51 -16.75 2.69 7.15
N LEU A 52 -15.89 3.39 6.38
CA LEU A 52 -14.59 2.88 5.98
C LEU A 52 -13.47 3.18 7.00
N LEU A 53 -13.62 4.20 7.84
CA LEU A 53 -12.56 4.62 8.76
C LEU A 53 -11.97 3.46 9.57
N PRO A 54 -10.64 3.43 9.72
CA PRO A 54 -9.62 4.39 9.27
C PRO A 54 -9.28 4.27 7.78
N GLY A 55 -9.94 3.40 7.03
CA GLY A 55 -9.80 3.28 5.59
C GLY A 55 -10.42 4.46 4.82
N TYR A 56 -10.20 4.49 3.53
CA TYR A 56 -10.69 5.52 2.63
C TYR A 56 -10.87 4.99 1.21
N ALA A 57 -11.65 5.73 0.41
CA ALA A 57 -11.75 5.52 -1.03
C ALA A 57 -11.01 6.62 -1.78
N TRP A 58 -10.60 6.36 -3.02
CA TRP A 58 -9.86 7.31 -3.84
C TRP A 58 -10.25 7.27 -5.32
N SER A 59 -9.97 8.38 -6.01
CA SER A 59 -9.90 8.48 -7.45
C SER A 59 -8.63 9.26 -7.82
N PHE A 60 -7.68 8.59 -8.46
CA PHE A 60 -6.41 9.19 -8.90
C PHE A 60 -6.41 9.34 -10.41
N PRO A 61 -6.22 10.55 -10.94
CA PRO A 61 -6.28 10.80 -12.36
C PRO A 61 -5.18 10.07 -13.13
N LEU A 62 -5.52 9.66 -14.33
CA LEU A 62 -4.61 9.07 -15.31
C LEU A 62 -4.80 9.76 -16.66
N GLU A 63 -3.85 9.62 -17.56
CA GLU A 63 -3.96 10.16 -18.92
C GLU A 63 -5.18 9.60 -19.67
N GLY A 64 -5.75 10.39 -20.57
CA GLY A 64 -6.81 9.96 -21.48
C GLY A 64 -8.19 9.80 -20.83
N ASN A 65 -8.61 10.70 -19.97
CA ASN A 65 -9.90 10.67 -19.25
C ASN A 65 -10.12 9.38 -18.47
N ARG A 66 -9.06 8.92 -17.81
CA ARG A 66 -9.02 7.69 -17.01
C ARG A 66 -8.73 8.00 -15.56
N ALA A 67 -9.11 7.09 -14.68
CA ALA A 67 -8.76 7.16 -13.27
C ALA A 67 -8.47 5.78 -12.67
N ASN A 68 -7.59 5.75 -11.67
CA ASN A 68 -7.41 4.62 -10.78
C ASN A 68 -8.31 4.84 -9.56
N ILE A 69 -9.38 4.08 -9.48
CA ILE A 69 -10.38 4.18 -8.41
C ILE A 69 -10.25 2.98 -7.51
N GLY A 70 -10.37 3.21 -6.21
CA GLY A 70 -10.27 2.13 -5.26
C GLY A 70 -10.64 2.53 -3.85
N PHE A 71 -10.50 1.58 -2.95
CA PHE A 71 -10.61 1.80 -1.52
C PHE A 71 -9.73 0.83 -0.75
N GLY A 72 -9.35 1.21 0.46
CA GLY A 72 -8.60 0.38 1.39
C GLY A 72 -9.31 0.24 2.71
N ILE A 73 -9.21 -0.91 3.33
CA ILE A 73 -9.65 -1.17 4.70
C ILE A 73 -8.49 -1.68 5.54
N GLN A 74 -8.47 -1.28 6.81
CA GLN A 74 -7.56 -1.87 7.77
C GLN A 74 -8.11 -3.21 8.25
N ARG A 75 -7.26 -4.25 8.30
CA ARG A 75 -7.66 -5.55 8.88
C ARG A 75 -7.97 -5.36 10.36
N GLY A 76 -9.08 -5.95 10.80
CA GLY A 76 -9.58 -5.75 12.15
C GLY A 76 -10.45 -4.52 12.32
N SER A 77 -10.76 -3.78 11.25
CA SER A 77 -11.80 -2.75 11.23
C SER A 77 -13.11 -3.27 11.83
N LYS A 78 -13.85 -2.38 12.52
CA LYS A 78 -15.12 -2.73 13.18
C LYS A 78 -16.26 -2.93 12.18
N HIS A 79 -16.19 -2.30 11.01
CA HIS A 79 -17.30 -2.23 10.06
C HIS A 79 -17.21 -3.30 8.97
N TYR A 80 -16.02 -3.48 8.37
CA TYR A 80 -15.86 -4.38 7.22
C TYR A 80 -14.70 -5.34 7.39
N ARG A 81 -14.89 -6.55 6.90
CA ARG A 81 -13.84 -7.56 6.75
C ARG A 81 -13.39 -7.63 5.30
N VAL A 82 -12.20 -8.16 5.04
CA VAL A 82 -11.68 -8.35 3.67
C VAL A 82 -12.65 -9.16 2.79
N GLY A 83 -13.40 -10.10 3.38
CA GLY A 83 -14.43 -10.88 2.65
C GLY A 83 -15.57 -10.03 2.10
N ASP A 84 -15.88 -8.91 2.75
CA ASP A 84 -17.01 -8.04 2.39
C ASP A 84 -16.66 -7.08 1.24
N MET A 85 -15.37 -6.92 0.92
CA MET A 85 -14.89 -5.91 -0.04
C MET A 85 -15.48 -6.07 -1.46
N LYS A 86 -15.79 -7.30 -1.88
CA LYS A 86 -16.42 -7.54 -3.18
C LYS A 86 -17.85 -7.01 -3.26
N THR A 87 -18.60 -7.14 -2.17
CA THR A 87 -19.97 -6.62 -2.07
C THR A 87 -19.96 -5.10 -1.87
N LEU A 88 -19.04 -4.61 -1.04
CA LEU A 88 -18.89 -3.20 -0.76
C LEU A 88 -18.46 -2.38 -1.99
N TRP A 89 -17.71 -2.97 -2.92
CA TRP A 89 -17.19 -2.25 -4.09
C TRP A 89 -18.28 -1.59 -4.94
N PRO A 90 -19.30 -2.31 -5.45
CA PRO A 90 -20.38 -1.68 -6.18
C PRO A 90 -21.18 -0.68 -5.33
N GLU A 91 -21.38 -0.94 -4.04
CA GLU A 91 -22.10 -0.03 -3.14
C GLU A 91 -21.35 1.31 -2.98
N LEU A 92 -20.03 1.28 -2.91
CA LEU A 92 -19.19 2.49 -2.87
C LEU A 92 -19.30 3.30 -4.17
N LEU A 93 -19.23 2.62 -5.31
CA LEU A 93 -19.35 3.28 -6.61
C LEU A 93 -20.74 3.93 -6.82
N ASP A 94 -21.78 3.37 -6.21
CA ASP A 94 -23.15 3.89 -6.30
C ASP A 94 -23.44 5.03 -5.30
N ARG A 95 -22.52 5.35 -4.39
CA ARG A 95 -22.69 6.50 -3.48
C ARG A 95 -22.85 7.80 -4.29
N PRO A 96 -23.85 8.63 -4.02
CA PRO A 96 -24.20 9.78 -4.88
C PRO A 96 -23.02 10.69 -5.18
N HIS A 97 -22.22 11.03 -4.18
CA HIS A 97 -21.06 11.93 -4.34
C HIS A 97 -19.89 11.28 -5.10
N ILE A 98 -19.66 9.97 -4.95
CA ILE A 98 -18.65 9.22 -5.71
C ILE A 98 -19.10 9.11 -7.17
N ARG A 99 -20.34 8.69 -7.39
CA ARG A 99 -20.93 8.58 -8.73
C ARG A 99 -20.93 9.92 -9.46
N GLN A 100 -21.28 11.01 -8.77
CA GLN A 100 -21.23 12.37 -9.32
C GLN A 100 -19.79 12.78 -9.70
N ALA A 101 -18.81 12.46 -8.84
CA ALA A 101 -17.41 12.77 -9.12
C ALA A 101 -16.88 11.99 -10.32
N LEU A 102 -17.25 10.72 -10.47
CA LEU A 102 -16.81 9.88 -11.58
C LEU A 102 -17.47 10.23 -12.91
N GLY A 103 -18.71 10.70 -12.88
CA GLY A 103 -19.49 11.03 -14.06
C GLY A 103 -20.34 9.86 -14.61
N PRO A 104 -21.37 10.18 -15.44
CA PRO A 104 -22.33 9.19 -15.90
C PRO A 104 -21.76 8.18 -16.92
N ASP A 105 -20.69 8.53 -17.61
CA ASP A 105 -20.07 7.73 -18.67
C ASP A 105 -18.89 6.89 -18.17
N ALA A 106 -18.54 7.02 -16.88
CA ALA A 106 -17.45 6.29 -16.27
C ALA A 106 -17.73 4.79 -16.26
N ARG A 107 -16.81 3.99 -16.77
CA ARG A 107 -16.94 2.53 -16.84
C ARG A 107 -15.61 1.83 -16.56
N PRO A 108 -15.64 0.64 -15.95
CA PRO A 108 -14.44 -0.12 -15.69
C PRO A 108 -13.79 -0.64 -16.97
N GLU A 109 -12.49 -0.45 -17.13
CA GLU A 109 -11.70 -1.01 -18.24
C GLU A 109 -11.45 -2.52 -18.08
N ARG A 110 -11.23 -2.95 -16.85
CA ARG A 110 -10.84 -4.31 -16.49
C ARG A 110 -11.43 -4.69 -15.14
N PRO A 111 -11.47 -5.99 -14.81
CA PRO A 111 -11.84 -6.42 -13.47
C PRO A 111 -10.98 -5.76 -12.39
N HIS A 112 -11.58 -5.52 -11.24
CA HIS A 112 -10.86 -5.01 -10.06
C HIS A 112 -9.74 -5.97 -9.62
N LYS A 113 -8.73 -5.41 -8.96
CA LYS A 113 -7.67 -6.17 -8.29
C LYS A 113 -7.66 -5.86 -6.81
N ALA A 114 -7.37 -6.86 -6.01
CA ALA A 114 -7.21 -6.74 -4.58
C ALA A 114 -5.79 -7.13 -4.16
N TRP A 115 -5.23 -6.40 -3.18
CA TRP A 115 -3.87 -6.65 -2.71
C TRP A 115 -3.74 -6.36 -1.22
N PRO A 116 -3.08 -7.23 -0.45
CA PRO A 116 -2.72 -6.95 0.93
C PRO A 116 -1.56 -5.96 0.98
N ILE A 117 -1.59 -5.07 1.96
CA ILE A 117 -0.58 -4.04 2.18
C ILE A 117 0.08 -4.27 3.53
N PRO A 118 1.41 -4.48 3.57
CA PRO A 118 2.13 -4.79 4.80
C PRO A 118 2.61 -3.52 5.50
N ALA A 119 2.23 -3.33 6.77
CA ALA A 119 2.55 -2.14 7.57
C ALA A 119 2.99 -2.54 8.99
N ARG A 120 4.14 -3.22 9.12
CA ARG A 120 4.70 -3.64 10.41
C ARG A 120 6.23 -3.64 10.45
N VAL A 121 6.83 -2.57 10.00
CA VAL A 121 8.27 -2.40 9.85
C VAL A 121 9.08 -2.78 11.10
N GLY A 122 8.57 -2.44 12.29
CA GLY A 122 9.23 -2.76 13.56
C GLY A 122 9.16 -4.23 14.00
N ARG A 123 8.38 -5.07 13.29
CA ARG A 123 8.04 -6.44 13.72
C ARG A 123 8.50 -7.52 12.73
N VAL A 124 9.17 -7.13 11.66
CA VAL A 124 9.71 -8.05 10.65
C VAL A 124 11.22 -7.90 10.54
N PRO A 125 11.97 -8.95 10.19
CA PRO A 125 13.38 -8.81 9.88
C PRO A 125 13.58 -7.89 8.68
N LEU A 126 14.31 -6.80 8.86
CA LEU A 126 14.67 -5.85 7.78
C LEU A 126 15.83 -6.36 6.93
N THR A 127 16.60 -7.31 7.47
CA THR A 127 17.78 -7.88 6.83
C THR A 127 17.81 -9.39 7.00
N GLY A 128 18.52 -10.07 6.09
CA GLY A 128 18.89 -11.47 6.16
C GLY A 128 20.39 -11.63 5.83
N PRO A 129 20.89 -12.87 5.67
CA PRO A 129 22.26 -13.10 5.26
C PRO A 129 22.58 -12.35 3.96
N ARG A 130 23.44 -11.32 4.05
CA ARG A 130 23.85 -10.46 2.91
C ARG A 130 22.66 -9.89 2.10
N THR A 131 21.53 -9.65 2.76
CA THR A 131 20.28 -9.22 2.12
C THR A 131 19.62 -8.11 2.92
N MET A 132 19.14 -7.07 2.23
CA MET A 132 18.30 -6.00 2.75
C MET A 132 16.93 -6.09 2.07
N PHE A 133 15.85 -6.02 2.82
CA PHE A 133 14.49 -5.97 2.30
C PHE A 133 14.05 -4.50 2.24
N VAL A 134 13.43 -4.08 1.13
CA VAL A 134 12.97 -2.71 0.92
C VAL A 134 11.50 -2.67 0.47
N GLY A 135 10.82 -1.56 0.69
CA GLY A 135 9.40 -1.40 0.33
C GLY A 135 8.51 -2.45 1.03
N ASP A 136 7.53 -2.97 0.31
CA ASP A 136 6.60 -3.97 0.86
C ASP A 136 7.30 -5.26 1.33
N ALA A 137 8.45 -5.60 0.78
CA ALA A 137 9.24 -6.74 1.27
C ALA A 137 9.77 -6.50 2.69
N ALA A 138 9.94 -5.25 3.11
CA ALA A 138 10.29 -4.84 4.47
C ALA A 138 9.09 -4.46 5.34
N ALA A 139 7.86 -4.56 4.80
CA ALA A 139 6.61 -4.19 5.46
C ALA A 139 6.61 -2.73 5.98
N VAL A 140 7.16 -1.80 5.20
CA VAL A 140 7.39 -0.39 5.59
C VAL A 140 6.26 0.55 5.24
N THR A 141 5.14 0.05 4.73
CA THR A 141 3.96 0.89 4.48
C THR A 141 3.53 1.62 5.75
N ASP A 142 3.11 2.85 5.61
CA ASP A 142 2.61 3.66 6.73
C ASP A 142 1.40 2.98 7.41
N PRO A 143 1.44 2.75 8.72
CA PRO A 143 0.39 2.01 9.41
C PRO A 143 -0.92 2.80 9.54
N MET A 144 -0.91 4.12 9.43
CA MET A 144 -2.11 4.96 9.55
C MET A 144 -2.83 5.12 8.22
N THR A 145 -2.09 5.35 7.14
CA THR A 145 -2.67 5.70 5.84
C THR A 145 -2.70 4.55 4.85
N GLY A 146 -1.88 3.52 5.05
CA GLY A 146 -1.70 2.44 4.08
C GLY A 146 -0.88 2.87 2.86
N GLU A 147 -0.24 4.06 2.88
CA GLU A 147 0.65 4.53 1.81
C GLU A 147 2.03 3.90 1.94
N GLY A 148 2.61 3.48 0.81
CA GLY A 148 3.91 2.79 0.81
C GLY A 148 4.93 3.34 -0.18
N ILE A 149 4.55 4.27 -1.08
CA ILE A 149 5.44 4.74 -2.15
C ILE A 149 6.63 5.50 -1.58
N GLY A 150 6.37 6.46 -0.69
CA GLY A 150 7.41 7.26 -0.04
C GLY A 150 8.39 6.38 0.75
N GLN A 151 7.87 5.45 1.54
CA GLN A 151 8.66 4.52 2.35
C GLN A 151 9.47 3.54 1.49
N ALA A 152 8.93 3.10 0.34
CA ALA A 152 9.66 2.24 -0.59
C ALA A 152 10.85 2.97 -1.20
N ILE A 153 10.68 4.23 -1.61
CA ILE A 153 11.76 5.09 -2.13
C ILE A 153 12.80 5.34 -1.03
N LEU A 154 12.35 5.70 0.16
CA LEU A 154 13.24 5.95 1.31
C LEU A 154 14.09 4.72 1.63
N THR A 155 13.48 3.55 1.81
CA THR A 155 14.21 2.32 2.14
C THR A 155 15.14 1.87 1.02
N GLY A 156 14.76 2.08 -0.25
CA GLY A 156 15.65 1.87 -1.40
C GLY A 156 16.88 2.75 -1.35
N ARG A 157 16.71 4.05 -1.03
CA ARG A 157 17.80 5.01 -0.85
C ARG A 157 18.71 4.61 0.32
N LEU A 158 18.17 4.33 1.50
CA LEU A 158 18.93 3.92 2.68
C LEU A 158 19.74 2.64 2.42
N ALA A 159 19.18 1.68 1.66
CA ALA A 159 19.91 0.47 1.28
C ALA A 159 21.09 0.77 0.34
N ALA A 160 20.93 1.71 -0.59
CA ALA A 160 22.02 2.14 -1.47
C ALA A 160 23.10 2.90 -0.69
N GLU A 161 22.73 3.83 0.18
CA GLU A 161 23.65 4.59 1.05
C GLU A 161 24.47 3.65 1.94
N ALA A 162 23.83 2.65 2.56
CA ALA A 162 24.52 1.66 3.38
C ALA A 162 25.50 0.79 2.60
N LEU A 163 25.27 0.52 1.31
CA LEU A 163 26.20 -0.22 0.45
C LEU A 163 27.43 0.61 0.03
N LEU A 164 27.29 1.93 0.00
CA LEU A 164 28.35 2.86 -0.39
C LEU A 164 29.19 3.34 0.79
N ALA A 165 28.69 3.15 2.02
CA ALA A 165 29.41 3.51 3.24
C ALA A 165 30.43 2.44 3.66
N ASP A 166 31.38 2.85 4.47
CA ASP A 166 32.33 1.93 5.11
C ASP A 166 31.63 1.18 6.27
N GLY A 167 31.90 -0.13 6.41
CA GLY A 167 31.42 -0.94 7.53
C GLY A 167 30.50 -2.08 7.11
N GLU A 168 29.53 -2.41 7.99
CA GLU A 168 28.58 -3.52 7.80
C GLU A 168 27.25 -3.02 7.21
N PRO A 169 27.02 -3.13 5.88
CA PRO A 169 25.87 -2.50 5.22
C PRO A 169 24.51 -2.94 5.77
N CYS A 170 24.36 -4.23 6.12
CA CYS A 170 23.07 -4.71 6.63
C CYS A 170 22.76 -4.18 8.03
N ALA A 171 23.77 -4.00 8.87
CA ALA A 171 23.60 -3.40 10.20
C ALA A 171 23.22 -1.92 10.08
N GLN A 172 23.96 -1.17 9.29
CA GLN A 172 23.70 0.25 9.04
C GLN A 172 22.28 0.45 8.48
N TYR A 173 21.93 -0.25 7.40
CA TYR A 173 20.60 -0.18 6.80
C TYR A 173 19.49 -0.42 7.83
N ARG A 174 19.60 -1.49 8.63
CA ARG A 174 18.62 -1.81 9.66
C ARG A 174 18.44 -0.68 10.67
N ASP A 175 19.55 -0.09 11.11
CA ASP A 175 19.54 0.95 12.14
C ASP A 175 19.00 2.27 11.57
N ASP A 176 19.30 2.58 10.32
CA ASP A 176 18.77 3.74 9.60
C ASP A 176 17.26 3.62 9.37
N VAL A 177 16.75 2.47 8.90
CA VAL A 177 15.32 2.25 8.74
C VAL A 177 14.58 2.33 10.08
N ARG A 178 15.15 1.78 11.15
CA ARG A 178 14.56 1.88 12.49
C ARG A 178 14.50 3.32 12.98
N ARG A 179 15.54 4.11 12.74
CA ARG A 179 15.55 5.52 13.13
C ARG A 179 14.51 6.33 12.39
N GLU A 180 14.34 6.11 11.08
CA GLU A 180 13.47 6.89 10.22
C GLU A 180 11.98 6.46 10.32
N LEU A 181 11.70 5.16 10.45
CA LEU A 181 10.34 4.64 10.30
C LEU A 181 9.76 3.99 11.56
N VAL A 182 10.59 3.45 12.48
CA VAL A 182 10.06 2.77 13.69
C VAL A 182 9.77 3.74 14.83
N ALA A 183 10.32 4.95 14.82
CA ALA A 183 9.98 5.98 15.80
C ALA A 183 8.51 6.39 15.73
N ASP A 184 7.94 6.38 14.52
CA ASP A 184 6.53 6.72 14.28
C ASP A 184 5.54 5.60 14.68
N ASP A 185 6.01 4.36 14.79
CA ASP A 185 5.20 3.19 15.20
C ASP A 185 4.93 3.16 16.74
N ARG A 186 5.39 4.15 17.50
CA ARG A 186 5.23 4.25 18.95
C ARG A 186 4.16 5.26 19.42
N MET A 187 3.53 5.95 18.47
CA MET A 187 2.39 6.82 18.73
C MET A 187 1.08 6.09 18.50
#